data_8773efeabdc2939496f06bca7f5498b0
#
_entry.id   8773efeabdc2939496f06bca7f5498b0
#
_cell.length_a   1.000
_cell.length_b   1.000
_cell.length_c   1.000
_cell.angle_alpha   90.00
_cell.angle_beta   90.00
_cell.angle_gamma   90.00
#
_symmetry.space_group_name_H-M   'P 1'
#
loop_
_entity.id
_entity.type
_entity.pdbx_description
1 polymer ?
#
loop_
_entity_poly.entity_id
_entity_poly.type
_entity_poly.pdbx_seq_one_letter_code
_entity_poly.pdbx_strand_id
1 'polypeptide(L)' 'MTRKPGKPPQHPPVLNVETGDIFYTYTEAAKRINGDRTNVRRVAYGTQSQHKGYHFIFVESQ' A
#
# COMPACT_ATOMS: atom_id res chain seq x y z
N MET A 1 24.30 1.82 -14.01
CA MET A 1 24.53 1.83 -13.22
C MET A 1 23.73 1.29 -12.42
N THR A 2 23.89 0.94 -11.58
CA THR A 2 23.12 0.35 -10.84
C THR A 2 22.67 1.15 -9.93
N ARG A 3 21.62 1.24 -9.61
CA ARG A 3 21.16 1.96 -8.76
C ARG A 3 21.23 1.29 -7.54
N LYS A 4 21.51 1.82 -6.59
CA LYS A 4 21.51 1.24 -5.49
C LYS A 4 20.22 1.01 -5.05
N PRO A 5 19.89 0.02 -4.59
CA PRO A 5 18.60 -0.25 -4.19
C PRO A 5 18.37 0.39 -2.97
N GLY A 6 18.00 1.13 -2.57
CA GLY A 6 17.72 1.71 -1.38
C GLY A 6 17.44 0.82 -0.27
N LYS A 7 16.95 1.29 0.84
CA LYS A 7 16.61 0.51 1.91
C LYS A 7 15.42 -0.28 1.63
N PRO A 8 15.24 -1.40 2.19
CA PRO A 8 14.02 -2.17 2.02
C PRO A 8 12.85 -1.41 2.61
N PRO A 9 11.67 -1.67 2.16
CA PRO A 9 10.51 -1.02 2.72
C PRO A 9 10.38 -1.34 4.20
N GLN A 10 9.84 -0.42 4.98
CA GLN A 10 9.70 -0.62 6.39
C GLN A 10 8.43 -1.34 6.72
N HIS A 11 7.64 -1.70 5.79
CA HIS A 11 6.40 -2.45 6.02
C HIS A 11 6.23 -3.47 4.93
N PRO A 12 5.43 -4.49 5.15
CA PRO A 12 5.17 -5.46 4.12
C PRO A 12 4.42 -4.81 2.97
N PRO A 13 4.40 -5.42 1.82
CA PRO A 13 3.63 -4.88 0.71
C PRO A 13 2.16 -4.80 1.05
N VAL A 14 1.46 -3.91 0.39
CA VAL A 14 0.05 -3.67 0.63
C VAL A 14 -0.75 -4.16 -0.57
N LEU A 15 -1.81 -4.89 -0.31
CA LEU A 15 -2.68 -5.39 -1.37
C LEU A 15 -3.95 -4.57 -1.38
N ASN A 16 -4.34 -4.09 -2.58
CA ASN A 16 -5.65 -3.48 -2.76
C ASN A 16 -6.61 -4.62 -3.02
N VAL A 17 -7.51 -4.86 -2.09
CA VAL A 17 -8.37 -6.04 -2.14
C VAL A 17 -9.29 -5.99 -3.35
N GLU A 18 -9.79 -4.83 -3.71
CA GLU A 18 -10.74 -4.70 -4.82
C GLU A 18 -10.11 -4.87 -6.19
N THR A 19 -8.89 -4.39 -6.36
CA THR A 19 -8.24 -4.48 -7.66
C THR A 19 -7.27 -5.65 -7.77
N GLY A 20 -6.84 -6.19 -6.63
CA GLY A 20 -5.86 -7.27 -6.64
C GLY A 20 -4.43 -6.81 -6.84
N ASP A 21 -4.19 -5.52 -6.85
CA ASP A 21 -2.84 -5.00 -7.08
C ASP A 21 -2.04 -5.00 -5.80
N ILE A 22 -0.75 -5.23 -5.91
CA ILE A 22 0.15 -5.21 -4.77
C ILE A 22 1.10 -4.04 -4.93
N PHE A 23 1.27 -3.27 -3.89
CA PHE A 23 2.12 -2.08 -3.91
C PHE A 23 3.15 -2.16 -2.79
N TYR A 24 4.33 -1.63 -3.03
CA TYR A 24 5.38 -1.66 -2.03
C TYR A 24 5.46 -0.36 -1.24
N THR A 25 4.70 0.65 -1.61
CA THR A 25 4.64 1.89 -0.86
C THR A 25 3.20 2.35 -0.78
N TYR A 26 2.90 3.10 0.26
CA TYR A 26 1.55 3.64 0.39
C TYR A 26 1.27 4.67 -0.70
N THR A 27 2.31 5.38 -1.11
CA THR A 27 2.16 6.39 -2.15
C THR A 27 1.67 5.78 -3.46
N GLU A 28 2.26 4.64 -3.84
CA GLU A 28 1.83 4.01 -5.08
C GLU A 28 0.41 3.48 -4.96
N ALA A 29 0.08 2.90 -3.81
CA ALA A 29 -1.27 2.41 -3.62
C ALA A 29 -2.28 3.55 -3.69
N ALA A 30 -1.94 4.69 -3.12
CA ALA A 30 -2.83 5.83 -3.16
C ALA A 30 -2.98 6.39 -4.56
N LYS A 31 -1.89 6.41 -5.33
CA LYS A 31 -1.97 6.91 -6.68
C LYS A 31 -2.89 6.08 -7.54
N ARG A 32 -2.92 4.79 -7.31
CA ARG A 32 -3.76 3.90 -8.11
C ARG A 32 -5.23 4.27 -8.02
N ILE A 33 -5.66 4.79 -6.86
CA ILE A 33 -7.06 5.12 -6.66
C ILE A 33 -7.24 6.63 -6.54
N ASN A 34 -6.19 7.39 -6.86
CA ASN A 34 -6.25 8.85 -6.75
C ASN A 34 -6.59 9.26 -5.33
N GLY A 35 -6.02 8.58 -4.36
CA GLY A 35 -6.33 8.81 -2.97
C GLY A 35 -5.18 9.41 -2.20
N ASP A 36 -5.18 9.21 -0.87
CA ASP A 36 -4.22 9.80 0.01
C ASP A 36 -3.43 8.70 0.69
N ARG A 37 -2.12 8.80 0.68
CA ARG A 37 -1.27 7.76 1.27
C ARG A 37 -1.53 7.57 2.76
N THR A 38 -1.86 8.64 3.47
CA THR A 38 -2.13 8.55 4.90
C THR A 38 -3.37 7.69 5.15
N ASN A 39 -4.38 7.86 4.33
CA ASN A 39 -5.59 7.05 4.47
C ASN A 39 -5.34 5.61 4.09
N VAL A 40 -4.53 5.36 3.06
CA VAL A 40 -4.19 3.99 2.69
C VAL A 40 -3.49 3.31 3.86
N ARG A 41 -2.55 4.01 4.49
CA ARG A 41 -1.83 3.46 5.61
C ARG A 41 -2.79 3.11 6.76
N ARG A 42 -3.73 3.98 7.03
CA ARG A 42 -4.69 3.74 8.11
C ARG A 42 -5.55 2.54 7.82
N VAL A 43 -5.97 2.38 6.57
CA VAL A 43 -6.77 1.22 6.21
C VAL A 43 -5.95 -0.06 6.38
N ALA A 44 -4.70 -0.05 5.94
CA ALA A 44 -3.85 -1.22 6.04
C ALA A 44 -3.59 -1.60 7.50
N TYR A 45 -3.47 -0.61 8.37
CA TYR A 45 -3.25 -0.91 9.78
C TYR A 45 -4.55 -1.20 10.53
N GLY A 46 -5.68 -0.99 9.90
CA GLY A 46 -6.95 -1.32 10.53
C GLY A 46 -7.58 -0.19 11.31
N THR A 47 -6.99 1.01 11.30
CA THR A 47 -7.58 2.12 12.03
C THR A 47 -8.64 2.84 11.22
N GLN A 48 -8.79 2.48 9.95
CA GLN A 48 -9.82 3.05 9.10
C GLN A 48 -10.39 1.91 8.28
N SER A 49 -11.70 1.86 8.13
CA SER A 49 -12.30 0.68 7.51
C SER A 49 -12.08 0.63 6.00
N GLN A 50 -12.04 1.77 5.32
CA GLN A 50 -11.81 1.79 3.89
C GLN A 50 -11.48 3.19 3.47
N HIS A 51 -11.02 3.37 2.23
CA HIS A 51 -10.72 4.67 1.69
C HIS A 51 -11.19 4.66 0.24
N LYS A 52 -12.12 5.52 -0.09
CA LYS A 52 -12.69 5.64 -1.42
C LYS A 52 -13.30 4.31 -1.89
N GLY A 53 -13.79 3.52 -0.96
CA GLY A 53 -14.39 2.24 -1.30
C GLY A 53 -13.39 1.11 -1.47
N TYR A 54 -12.11 1.36 -1.22
CA TYR A 54 -11.08 0.34 -1.37
C TYR A 54 -10.58 -0.11 -0.02
N HIS A 55 -10.21 -1.37 0.07
CA HIS A 55 -9.66 -1.95 1.28
C HIS A 55 -8.22 -2.37 1.01
N PHE A 56 -7.37 -2.19 1.99
CA PHE A 56 -5.97 -2.54 1.86
C PHE A 56 -5.56 -3.42 3.01
N ILE A 57 -4.75 -4.44 2.73
CA ILE A 57 -4.23 -5.31 3.76
C ILE A 57 -2.75 -5.52 3.48
N PHE A 58 -2.00 -5.85 4.52
CA PHE A 58 -0.61 -6.20 4.33
C PHE A 58 -0.55 -7.65 3.89
N VAL A 59 0.38 -7.95 2.98
CA VAL A 59 0.58 -9.32 2.53
C VAL A 59 2.00 -9.69 2.83
N GLU A 60 2.22 -10.94 3.17
CA GLU A 60 3.54 -11.37 3.44
C GLU A 60 4.29 -11.56 2.19
N SER A 61 5.55 -11.13 2.21
CA SER A 61 6.37 -11.25 1.06
C SER A 61 7.26 -12.45 1.19
N GLN A 62 7.48 -13.13 0.15
CA GLN A 62 8.40 -14.25 0.19
C GLN A 62 9.81 -13.83 -0.20
#